data_78a00dfcbe5c527a90a9b519ca881186
#
_entry.id   78a00dfcbe5c527a90a9b519ca881186
#
_cell.length_a   1.000
_cell.length_b   1.000
_cell.length_c   1.000
_cell.angle_alpha   90.00
_cell.angle_beta   90.00
_cell.angle_gamma   90.00
#
_symmetry.space_group_name_H-M   'P 1'
#
loop_
_entity.id
_entity.type
_entity.pdbx_description
1 polymer ?
#
loop_
_entity_poly.entity_id
_entity_poly.type
_entity_poly.pdbx_seq_one_letter_code
_entity_poly.pdbx_strand_id
1 'polypeptide(L)'
;GLGDVYKRQEVIGAGRTDAGVHASLMVAHFDHEDVLDTVTVADKLNRLLPPDISVYRVRQVKPDAHARFDATARTYKYYVTTAKYPFNRQYRYRVYGSLDYERMNEAARTLFEYIDFTSFSKLHTDVKTNICHISHAEWTKMEGEDTTWVFTIRADRFLRNMVRAIVGTLLEVGRGKLTVEGFRKVIEQQDRCKAGTSAPGNALFLVNVEYPEDIFSEETKKSVLSTLLPEGGEC
;
A
#
# COMPACT_ATOMS: atom_id res chain seq x y z
N GLY A 1 -40.58 2.68 -23.96
CA GLY A 1 -39.77 3.21 -22.89
C GLY A 1 -38.75 2.17 -22.45
N LEU A 2 -37.56 2.25 -22.95
CA LEU A 2 -36.45 1.37 -22.58
C LEU A 2 -35.86 1.90 -21.28
N GLY A 3 -36.28 1.38 -20.16
CA GLY A 3 -35.60 1.51 -18.90
C GLY A 3 -34.48 0.47 -18.81
N ASP A 4 -33.33 0.75 -19.37
CA ASP A 4 -32.11 0.03 -19.01
C ASP A 4 -31.77 0.37 -17.58
N VAL A 5 -32.18 -0.51 -16.66
CA VAL A 5 -31.70 -0.51 -15.30
C VAL A 5 -30.22 -0.91 -15.40
N TYR A 6 -29.33 0.06 -15.46
CA TYR A 6 -27.88 -0.17 -15.27
C TYR A 6 -27.73 -0.83 -13.90
N LYS A 7 -27.57 -2.14 -13.89
CA LYS A 7 -27.12 -2.86 -12.69
C LYS A 7 -25.75 -2.28 -12.37
N ARG A 8 -25.66 -1.50 -11.29
CA ARG A 8 -24.35 -1.03 -10.79
C ARG A 8 -23.56 -2.23 -10.36
N GLN A 9 -22.54 -2.58 -11.12
CA GLN A 9 -21.59 -3.62 -10.75
C GLN A 9 -20.86 -3.20 -9.50
N GLU A 10 -20.91 -4.00 -8.43
CA GLU A 10 -20.12 -3.77 -7.24
C GLU A 10 -18.66 -4.11 -7.53
N VAL A 11 -17.75 -3.20 -7.19
CA VAL A 11 -16.30 -3.38 -7.32
C VAL A 11 -15.68 -3.20 -5.94
N ILE A 12 -15.02 -4.24 -5.44
CA ILE A 12 -14.45 -4.27 -4.09
C ILE A 12 -12.92 -4.27 -4.18
N GLY A 13 -12.29 -3.21 -3.65
CA GLY A 13 -10.83 -3.08 -3.62
C GLY A 13 -10.17 -3.82 -2.45
N ALA A 14 -8.88 -4.12 -2.58
CA ALA A 14 -8.04 -4.75 -1.55
C ALA A 14 -7.93 -3.94 -0.25
N GLY A 15 -8.28 -2.66 -0.29
CA GLY A 15 -8.30 -1.78 0.86
C GLY A 15 -8.77 -0.38 0.49
N ARG A 16 -9.06 0.42 1.51
CA ARG A 16 -9.32 1.85 1.38
C ARG A 16 -8.02 2.61 1.58
N THR A 17 -7.76 3.62 0.76
CA THR A 17 -6.67 4.58 0.94
C THR A 17 -7.23 5.93 1.37
N ASP A 18 -6.45 6.70 2.12
CA ASP A 18 -6.83 8.08 2.47
C ASP A 18 -6.76 8.98 1.22
N ALA A 19 -7.43 10.12 1.27
CA ALA A 19 -7.36 11.12 0.20
C ALA A 19 -5.90 11.53 -0.09
N GLY A 20 -5.54 11.59 -1.36
CA GLY A 20 -4.19 11.92 -1.83
C GLY A 20 -3.17 10.79 -1.75
N VAL A 21 -3.52 9.62 -1.23
CA VAL A 21 -2.65 8.43 -1.25
C VAL A 21 -2.72 7.77 -2.63
N HIS A 22 -1.56 7.39 -3.16
CA HIS A 22 -1.43 6.76 -4.46
C HIS A 22 -1.34 5.23 -4.35
N ALA A 23 -1.54 4.55 -5.46
CA ALA A 23 -1.27 3.14 -5.60
C ALA A 23 -0.58 2.87 -6.95
N SER A 24 0.64 2.31 -6.92
CA SER A 24 1.26 1.75 -8.12
C SER A 24 0.72 0.36 -8.42
N LEU A 25 0.14 -0.29 -7.42
CA LEU A 25 -0.62 -1.53 -7.56
C LEU A 25 -1.84 -1.52 -6.62
N MET A 26 -3.03 -1.59 -7.18
CA MET A 26 -4.28 -1.83 -6.46
C MET A 26 -4.95 -3.06 -7.06
N VAL A 27 -5.50 -3.92 -6.22
CA VAL A 27 -6.29 -5.08 -6.65
C VAL A 27 -7.74 -4.86 -6.28
N ALA A 28 -8.64 -5.18 -7.20
CA ALA A 28 -10.07 -5.17 -6.97
C ALA A 28 -10.71 -6.40 -7.59
N HIS A 29 -11.86 -6.84 -7.08
CA HIS A 29 -12.66 -7.87 -7.71
C HIS A 29 -14.07 -7.38 -7.99
N PHE A 30 -14.72 -8.04 -8.90
CA PHE A 30 -16.14 -7.93 -9.21
C PHE A 30 -16.66 -9.30 -9.65
N ASP A 31 -17.95 -9.54 -9.50
CA ASP A 31 -18.60 -10.78 -9.93
C ASP A 31 -19.23 -10.60 -11.30
N HIS A 32 -19.19 -11.64 -12.13
CA HIS A 32 -19.83 -11.67 -13.44
C HIS A 32 -20.38 -13.06 -13.72
N GLU A 33 -21.57 -13.12 -14.33
CA GLU A 33 -22.29 -14.39 -14.59
C GLU A 33 -21.63 -15.20 -15.72
N ASP A 34 -21.07 -14.52 -16.73
CA ASP A 34 -20.42 -15.13 -17.89
C ASP A 34 -18.89 -15.14 -17.76
N VAL A 35 -18.25 -16.08 -18.47
CA VAL A 35 -16.79 -16.08 -18.64
C VAL A 35 -16.40 -14.89 -19.53
N LEU A 36 -15.56 -14.02 -19.02
CA LEU A 36 -15.12 -12.82 -19.72
C LEU A 36 -13.81 -13.07 -20.47
N ASP A 37 -13.70 -12.49 -21.66
CA ASP A 37 -12.40 -12.28 -22.30
C ASP A 37 -11.63 -11.20 -21.52
N THR A 38 -10.74 -11.64 -20.65
CA THR A 38 -10.03 -10.79 -19.69
C THR A 38 -9.12 -9.76 -20.36
N VAL A 39 -8.59 -10.06 -21.56
CA VAL A 39 -7.75 -9.16 -22.36
C VAL A 39 -8.60 -8.01 -22.90
N THR A 40 -9.70 -8.36 -23.56
CA THR A 40 -10.64 -7.37 -24.11
C THR A 40 -11.24 -6.49 -23.01
N VAL A 41 -11.55 -7.06 -21.84
CA VAL A 41 -12.06 -6.28 -20.67
C VAL A 41 -11.02 -5.28 -20.18
N ALA A 42 -9.77 -5.68 -20.01
CA ALA A 42 -8.69 -4.78 -19.58
C ALA A 42 -8.49 -3.62 -20.57
N ASP A 43 -8.50 -3.91 -21.87
CA ASP A 43 -8.36 -2.91 -22.93
C ASP A 43 -9.54 -1.91 -22.94
N LYS A 44 -10.79 -2.41 -22.86
CA LYS A 44 -11.98 -1.57 -22.77
C LYS A 44 -11.97 -0.68 -21.54
N LEU A 45 -11.58 -1.21 -20.37
CA LEU A 45 -11.47 -0.43 -19.13
C LEU A 45 -10.46 0.70 -19.29
N ASN A 46 -9.29 0.44 -19.87
CA ASN A 46 -8.25 1.46 -20.07
C ASN A 46 -8.67 2.59 -21.04
N ARG A 47 -9.64 2.32 -21.92
CA ARG A 47 -10.22 3.37 -22.80
C ARG A 47 -11.28 4.22 -22.11
N LEU A 48 -11.93 3.68 -21.08
CA LEU A 48 -13.03 4.34 -20.37
C LEU A 48 -12.58 5.09 -19.10
N LEU A 49 -11.53 4.59 -18.43
CA LEU A 49 -11.05 5.13 -17.19
C LEU A 49 -10.29 6.46 -17.42
N PRO A 50 -10.29 7.35 -16.42
CA PRO A 50 -9.53 8.59 -16.50
C PRO A 50 -8.01 8.31 -16.56
N PRO A 51 -7.20 9.27 -17.05
CA PRO A 51 -5.77 9.04 -17.36
C PRO A 51 -4.90 8.75 -16.13
N ASP A 52 -5.41 8.93 -14.93
CA ASP A 52 -4.73 8.62 -13.67
C ASP A 52 -5.02 7.19 -13.17
N ILE A 53 -5.79 6.39 -13.91
CA ILE A 53 -6.09 4.99 -13.61
C ILE A 53 -5.74 4.11 -14.81
N SER A 54 -4.89 3.10 -14.59
CA SER A 54 -4.53 2.09 -15.59
C SER A 54 -4.80 0.69 -15.07
N VAL A 55 -5.48 -0.14 -15.87
CA VAL A 55 -5.71 -1.55 -15.59
C VAL A 55 -4.60 -2.37 -16.22
N TYR A 56 -3.75 -2.99 -15.43
CA TYR A 56 -2.65 -3.83 -15.92
C TYR A 56 -3.16 -5.16 -16.50
N ARG A 57 -4.12 -5.78 -15.82
CA ARG A 57 -4.70 -7.07 -16.22
C ARG A 57 -5.99 -7.37 -15.45
N VAL A 58 -6.83 -8.20 -16.04
CA VAL A 58 -7.97 -8.87 -15.41
C VAL A 58 -7.65 -10.37 -15.37
N ARG A 59 -8.02 -11.04 -14.28
CA ARG A 59 -7.79 -12.48 -14.09
C ARG A 59 -9.02 -13.12 -13.48
N GLN A 60 -9.32 -14.33 -13.92
CA GLN A 60 -10.30 -15.16 -13.26
C GLN A 60 -9.71 -15.73 -11.95
N VAL A 61 -10.51 -15.71 -10.91
CA VAL A 61 -10.17 -16.22 -9.57
C VAL A 61 -11.24 -17.22 -9.12
N LYS A 62 -11.02 -17.86 -8.00
CA LYS A 62 -12.02 -18.73 -7.36
C LYS A 62 -13.33 -17.97 -7.09
N PRO A 63 -14.50 -18.64 -7.10
CA PRO A 63 -15.79 -17.97 -6.92
C PRO A 63 -15.97 -17.26 -5.58
N ASP A 64 -15.27 -17.71 -4.53
CA ASP A 64 -15.28 -17.14 -3.18
C ASP A 64 -14.14 -16.18 -2.90
N ALA A 65 -13.29 -15.89 -3.91
CA ALA A 65 -12.15 -15.02 -3.77
C ALA A 65 -12.54 -13.57 -3.45
N HIS A 66 -11.88 -12.98 -2.45
CA HIS A 66 -12.18 -11.64 -2.00
C HIS A 66 -10.93 -10.75 -1.93
N ALA A 67 -10.86 -9.71 -2.76
CA ALA A 67 -9.67 -8.84 -2.88
C ALA A 67 -9.15 -8.28 -1.55
N ARG A 68 -10.03 -8.03 -0.58
CA ARG A 68 -9.61 -7.46 0.71
C ARG A 68 -9.25 -8.53 1.74
N PHE A 69 -10.03 -9.61 1.82
CA PHE A 69 -9.92 -10.57 2.93
C PHE A 69 -8.89 -11.66 2.66
N ASP A 70 -8.68 -12.04 1.40
CA ASP A 70 -7.70 -13.05 1.04
C ASP A 70 -6.28 -12.48 0.83
N ALA A 71 -6.14 -11.17 0.87
CA ALA A 71 -4.82 -10.56 0.78
C ALA A 71 -4.01 -10.84 2.05
N THR A 72 -2.86 -11.50 1.88
CA THR A 72 -1.96 -11.95 2.95
C THR A 72 -1.00 -10.87 3.42
N ALA A 73 -0.60 -9.94 2.53
CA ALA A 73 0.23 -8.82 2.90
C ALA A 73 -0.02 -7.60 1.99
N ARG A 74 0.34 -6.42 2.49
CA ARG A 74 0.39 -5.15 1.75
C ARG A 74 1.74 -4.50 2.02
N THR A 75 2.29 -3.87 0.98
CA THR A 75 3.52 -3.09 1.09
C THR A 75 3.26 -1.65 0.67
N TYR A 76 3.69 -0.73 1.50
CA TYR A 76 3.65 0.70 1.21
C TYR A 76 5.06 1.28 1.13
N LYS A 77 5.21 2.31 0.30
CA LYS A 77 6.40 3.15 0.25
C LYS A 77 6.03 4.60 0.51
N TYR A 78 6.83 5.29 1.33
CA TYR A 78 6.67 6.70 1.63
C TYR A 78 7.94 7.46 1.25
N TYR A 79 7.81 8.49 0.42
CA TYR A 79 8.93 9.22 -0.15
C TYR A 79 9.16 10.54 0.57
N VAL A 80 10.38 10.73 1.12
CA VAL A 80 10.81 11.96 1.80
C VAL A 80 12.01 12.54 1.08
N THR A 81 12.02 13.84 0.86
CA THR A 81 13.16 14.54 0.24
C THR A 81 13.49 15.84 0.96
N THR A 82 14.76 16.23 0.98
CA THR A 82 15.21 17.55 1.44
C THR A 82 15.34 18.55 0.28
N ALA A 83 15.41 18.06 -0.96
CA ALA A 83 15.54 18.90 -2.15
C ALA A 83 14.19 19.44 -2.63
N LYS A 84 14.25 20.49 -3.45
CA LYS A 84 13.09 21.04 -4.15
C LYS A 84 12.98 20.40 -5.52
N TYR A 85 11.95 19.56 -5.70
CA TYR A 85 11.64 18.88 -6.97
C TYR A 85 10.35 19.44 -7.57
N PRO A 86 10.39 20.39 -8.51
CA PRO A 86 9.17 21.03 -9.07
C PRO A 86 8.25 20.03 -9.78
N PHE A 87 8.80 19.07 -10.53
CA PHE A 87 8.03 18.11 -11.34
C PHE A 87 7.40 16.98 -10.54
N ASN A 88 8.03 16.56 -9.41
CA ASN A 88 7.58 15.42 -8.61
C ASN A 88 7.08 15.82 -7.21
N ARG A 89 6.82 17.11 -7.01
CA ARG A 89 6.40 17.66 -5.69
C ARG A 89 5.13 17.02 -5.13
N GLN A 90 4.25 16.55 -5.98
CA GLN A 90 2.99 15.90 -5.60
C GLN A 90 3.18 14.45 -5.13
N TYR A 91 4.35 13.85 -5.31
CA TYR A 91 4.65 12.46 -4.99
C TYR A 91 5.68 12.28 -3.89
N ARG A 92 6.16 13.38 -3.31
CA ARG A 92 7.19 13.38 -2.25
C ARG A 92 6.85 14.39 -1.18
N TYR A 93 7.16 14.01 0.06
CA TYR A 93 7.07 14.94 1.18
C TYR A 93 8.42 15.64 1.36
N ARG A 94 8.44 16.94 1.09
CA ARG A 94 9.64 17.74 1.34
C ARG A 94 9.72 18.08 2.82
N VAL A 95 10.85 17.74 3.43
CA VAL A 95 11.21 18.11 4.79
C VAL A 95 12.35 19.12 4.79
N TYR A 96 12.38 19.98 5.80
CA TYR A 96 13.45 20.96 5.99
C TYR A 96 14.39 20.46 7.09
N GLY A 97 15.70 20.74 6.91
CA GLY A 97 16.75 20.31 7.82
C GLY A 97 17.19 18.86 7.55
N SER A 98 18.16 18.43 8.33
CA SER A 98 18.66 17.04 8.28
C SER A 98 17.80 16.12 9.14
N LEU A 99 17.69 14.87 8.71
CA LEU A 99 17.06 13.80 9.46
C LEU A 99 18.11 12.74 9.78
N ASP A 100 18.07 12.21 10.99
CA ASP A 100 18.88 11.08 11.42
C ASP A 100 18.20 9.77 11.03
N TYR A 101 18.49 9.28 9.83
CA TYR A 101 17.87 8.06 9.29
C TYR A 101 18.36 6.78 10.00
N GLU A 102 19.54 6.81 10.64
CA GLU A 102 20.00 5.66 11.43
C GLU A 102 19.13 5.49 12.67
N ARG A 103 18.88 6.57 13.40
CA ARG A 103 17.93 6.56 14.54
C ARG A 103 16.50 6.26 14.12
N MET A 104 16.07 6.77 12.96
CA MET A 104 14.74 6.43 12.41
C MET A 104 14.63 4.93 12.11
N ASN A 105 15.68 4.29 11.57
CA ASN A 105 15.73 2.85 11.34
C ASN A 105 15.80 2.05 12.65
N GLU A 106 16.54 2.54 13.64
CA GLU A 106 16.55 1.95 14.98
C GLU A 106 15.12 1.94 15.58
N ALA A 107 14.43 3.07 15.53
CA ALA A 107 13.04 3.17 15.98
C ALA A 107 12.09 2.29 15.13
N ALA A 108 12.26 2.24 13.81
CA ALA A 108 11.43 1.40 12.93
C ALA A 108 11.57 -0.10 13.24
N ARG A 109 12.77 -0.58 13.60
CA ARG A 109 12.97 -1.97 14.02
C ARG A 109 12.17 -2.35 15.26
N THR A 110 11.87 -1.41 16.15
CA THR A 110 11.05 -1.69 17.33
C THR A 110 9.61 -2.08 16.99
N LEU A 111 9.11 -1.71 15.80
CA LEU A 111 7.77 -2.10 15.33
C LEU A 111 7.56 -3.61 15.27
N PHE A 112 8.64 -4.41 15.09
CA PHE A 112 8.56 -5.87 15.04
C PHE A 112 8.29 -6.52 16.40
N GLU A 113 8.43 -5.78 17.49
CA GLU A 113 8.25 -6.27 18.85
C GLU A 113 6.79 -6.14 19.32
N TYR A 114 5.95 -5.46 18.55
CA TYR A 114 4.57 -5.15 18.89
C TYR A 114 3.59 -5.70 17.85
N ILE A 115 2.35 -5.91 18.29
CA ILE A 115 1.23 -6.31 17.43
C ILE A 115 0.04 -5.37 17.54
N ASP A 116 -0.10 -4.64 18.65
CA ASP A 116 -1.17 -3.65 18.85
C ASP A 116 -0.68 -2.27 18.43
N PHE A 117 -1.30 -1.72 17.41
CA PHE A 117 -0.96 -0.42 16.84
C PHE A 117 -2.05 0.64 17.05
N THR A 118 -2.76 0.57 18.17
CA THR A 118 -3.82 1.53 18.55
C THR A 118 -3.34 2.99 18.47
N SER A 119 -2.12 3.28 18.92
CA SER A 119 -1.53 4.63 18.84
C SER A 119 -1.40 5.18 17.43
N PHE A 120 -1.41 4.34 16.41
CA PHE A 120 -1.32 4.76 15.01
C PHE A 120 -2.65 4.64 14.25
N SER A 121 -3.71 4.17 14.91
CA SER A 121 -5.03 4.05 14.30
C SER A 121 -5.77 5.39 14.29
N LYS A 122 -6.56 5.65 13.25
CA LYS A 122 -7.53 6.75 13.29
C LYS A 122 -8.62 6.41 14.31
N LEU A 123 -8.97 7.37 15.17
CA LEU A 123 -10.07 7.24 16.12
C LEU A 123 -11.42 7.05 15.41
N HIS A 124 -12.34 6.38 16.06
CA HIS A 124 -13.73 6.15 15.57
C HIS A 124 -13.77 5.42 14.23
N THR A 125 -13.11 4.27 14.15
CA THR A 125 -13.18 3.36 12.99
C THR A 125 -13.92 2.08 13.36
N ASP A 126 -14.68 1.50 12.42
CA ASP A 126 -15.44 0.25 12.59
C ASP A 126 -14.54 -1.00 12.52
N VAL A 127 -13.30 -0.92 13.01
CA VAL A 127 -12.40 -2.06 13.02
C VAL A 127 -12.60 -2.88 14.29
N LYS A 128 -12.65 -4.21 14.14
CA LYS A 128 -12.84 -5.15 15.27
C LYS A 128 -11.59 -5.28 16.14
N THR A 129 -10.40 -5.01 15.59
CA THR A 129 -9.12 -5.14 16.29
C THR A 129 -8.07 -4.21 15.68
N ASN A 130 -7.13 -3.73 16.52
CA ASN A 130 -5.98 -2.95 16.12
C ASN A 130 -4.70 -3.80 15.98
N ILE A 131 -4.84 -5.12 15.93
CA ILE A 131 -3.75 -6.06 15.77
C ILE A 131 -3.30 -6.09 14.30
N CYS A 132 -1.99 -5.95 14.08
CA CYS A 132 -1.33 -6.04 12.79
C CYS A 132 0.04 -6.70 12.99
N HIS A 133 0.54 -7.43 11.98
CA HIS A 133 1.86 -8.04 12.02
C HIS A 133 2.76 -7.39 10.96
N ILE A 134 3.66 -6.52 11.41
CA ILE A 134 4.63 -5.85 10.54
C ILE A 134 5.79 -6.82 10.29
N SER A 135 6.09 -7.09 9.04
CA SER A 135 7.18 -7.99 8.62
C SER A 135 8.37 -7.27 7.99
N HIS A 136 8.22 -5.99 7.65
CA HIS A 136 9.29 -5.13 7.15
C HIS A 136 9.00 -3.67 7.49
N ALA A 137 10.02 -2.91 7.91
CA ALA A 137 9.93 -1.48 8.17
C ALA A 137 11.34 -0.86 8.12
N GLU A 138 11.67 -0.15 7.04
CA GLU A 138 13.02 0.35 6.83
C GLU A 138 13.04 1.63 5.97
N TRP A 139 13.94 2.56 6.33
CA TRP A 139 14.32 3.70 5.52
C TRP A 139 15.56 3.37 4.70
N THR A 140 15.46 3.51 3.39
CA THR A 140 16.58 3.33 2.46
C THR A 140 16.77 4.60 1.63
N LYS A 141 18.02 4.92 1.29
CA LYS A 141 18.31 6.02 0.35
C LYS A 141 17.85 5.60 -1.05
N MET A 142 17.18 6.50 -1.75
CA MET A 142 16.72 6.22 -3.12
C MET A 142 17.92 6.13 -4.07
N GLU A 143 17.96 5.07 -4.84
CA GLU A 143 19.02 4.86 -5.83
C GLU A 143 19.04 6.00 -6.87
N GLY A 144 20.22 6.52 -7.16
CA GLY A 144 20.41 7.63 -8.10
C GLY A 144 19.98 9.01 -7.57
N GLU A 145 19.55 9.13 -6.30
CA GLU A 145 19.13 10.40 -5.70
C GLU A 145 19.71 10.60 -4.30
N ASP A 146 20.55 11.63 -4.15
CA ASP A 146 21.25 11.88 -2.88
C ASP A 146 20.37 12.46 -1.75
N THR A 147 19.26 13.05 -2.10
CA THR A 147 18.40 13.83 -1.16
C THR A 147 17.06 13.18 -0.87
N THR A 148 16.79 12.01 -1.47
CA THR A 148 15.52 11.31 -1.32
C THR A 148 15.69 9.99 -0.57
N TRP A 149 14.83 9.78 0.42
CA TRP A 149 14.74 8.56 1.21
C TRP A 149 13.35 7.95 1.10
N VAL A 150 13.30 6.64 1.16
CA VAL A 150 12.08 5.86 1.01
C VAL A 150 11.89 5.00 2.25
N PHE A 151 10.77 5.16 2.92
CA PHE A 151 10.32 4.22 3.95
C PHE A 151 9.50 3.13 3.32
N THR A 152 9.96 1.90 3.41
CA THR A 152 9.22 0.72 2.98
C THR A 152 8.65 0.01 4.21
N ILE A 153 7.35 -0.26 4.22
CA ILE A 153 6.69 -0.99 5.30
C ILE A 153 5.76 -2.06 4.72
N ARG A 154 5.84 -3.28 5.27
CA ARG A 154 5.02 -4.43 4.89
C ARG A 154 4.38 -5.04 6.13
N ALA A 155 3.08 -5.34 6.04
CA ALA A 155 2.33 -6.01 7.09
C ALA A 155 1.20 -6.87 6.49
N ASP A 156 0.65 -7.79 7.29
CA ASP A 156 -0.56 -8.54 6.96
C ASP A 156 -1.75 -7.61 6.68
N ARG A 157 -1.89 -6.55 7.47
CA ARG A 157 -2.89 -5.50 7.29
C ARG A 157 -2.41 -4.18 7.87
N PHE A 158 -3.10 -3.10 7.51
CA PHE A 158 -2.90 -1.78 8.11
C PHE A 158 -4.23 -1.19 8.58
N LEU A 159 -4.16 -0.47 9.69
CA LEU A 159 -5.26 0.35 10.18
C LEU A 159 -5.37 1.64 9.36
N ARG A 160 -6.53 2.26 9.40
CA ARG A 160 -6.71 3.56 8.74
C ARG A 160 -5.72 4.58 9.27
N ASN A 161 -5.02 5.28 8.36
CA ASN A 161 -3.99 6.28 8.66
C ASN A 161 -2.70 5.74 9.32
N MET A 162 -2.59 4.43 9.58
CA MET A 162 -1.49 3.83 10.36
C MET A 162 -0.10 4.17 9.79
N VAL A 163 0.15 3.91 8.52
CA VAL A 163 1.47 4.16 7.91
C VAL A 163 1.86 5.62 8.01
N ARG A 164 0.92 6.54 7.77
CA ARG A 164 1.17 7.99 7.86
C ARG A 164 1.46 8.44 9.28
N ALA A 165 0.82 7.85 10.29
CA ALA A 165 1.08 8.14 11.70
C ALA A 165 2.45 7.59 12.14
N ILE A 166 2.82 6.37 11.71
CA ILE A 166 4.15 5.79 11.94
C ILE A 166 5.22 6.70 11.34
N VAL A 167 5.09 7.05 10.05
CA VAL A 167 6.06 7.93 9.36
C VAL A 167 6.18 9.28 10.06
N GLY A 168 5.06 9.91 10.42
CA GLY A 168 5.07 11.20 11.12
C GLY A 168 5.81 11.12 12.46
N THR A 169 5.63 10.03 13.20
CA THR A 169 6.31 9.80 14.49
C THR A 169 7.79 9.49 14.30
N LEU A 170 8.16 8.71 13.28
CA LEU A 170 9.57 8.47 12.91
C LEU A 170 10.28 9.76 12.49
N LEU A 171 9.60 10.67 11.80
CA LEU A 171 10.17 11.97 11.46
C LEU A 171 10.48 12.82 12.71
N GLU A 172 9.72 12.69 13.80
CA GLU A 172 10.07 13.35 15.08
C GLU A 172 11.33 12.71 15.70
N VAL A 173 11.53 11.39 15.52
CA VAL A 173 12.79 10.73 15.91
C VAL A 173 13.96 11.27 15.08
N GLY A 174 13.82 11.33 13.76
CA GLY A 174 14.85 11.85 12.86
C GLY A 174 15.24 13.30 13.11
N ARG A 175 14.31 14.11 13.63
CA ARG A 175 14.55 15.50 14.06
C ARG A 175 15.16 15.63 15.46
N GLY A 176 15.37 14.52 16.18
CA GLY A 176 15.84 14.51 17.55
C GLY A 176 14.82 15.00 18.58
N LYS A 177 13.55 15.17 18.21
CA LYS A 177 12.46 15.57 19.12
C LYS A 177 11.89 14.41 19.93
N LEU A 178 12.08 13.19 19.44
CA LEU A 178 11.67 11.95 20.09
C LEU A 178 12.85 10.98 20.09
N THR A 179 13.07 10.30 21.22
CA THR A 179 14.09 9.23 21.29
C THR A 179 13.50 7.91 20.78
N VAL A 180 14.34 6.91 20.52
CA VAL A 180 13.90 5.54 20.18
C VAL A 180 13.05 4.96 21.30
N GLU A 181 13.45 5.16 22.54
CA GLU A 181 12.67 4.75 23.71
C GLU A 181 11.35 5.51 23.82
N GLY A 182 11.35 6.80 23.46
CA GLY A 182 10.13 7.60 23.36
C GLY A 182 9.16 7.05 22.29
N PHE A 183 9.68 6.55 21.16
CA PHE A 183 8.88 5.91 20.14
C PHE A 183 8.24 4.60 20.64
N ARG A 184 8.97 3.76 21.40
CA ARG A 184 8.41 2.58 22.07
C ARG A 184 7.25 2.95 22.99
N LYS A 185 7.45 3.96 23.85
CA LYS A 185 6.39 4.45 24.75
C LYS A 185 5.15 4.92 24.03
N VAL A 186 5.29 5.54 22.84
CA VAL A 186 4.14 5.92 22.01
C VAL A 186 3.32 4.68 21.62
N ILE A 187 3.95 3.56 21.25
CA ILE A 187 3.24 2.32 20.90
C ILE A 187 2.54 1.76 22.14
N GLU A 188 3.26 1.64 23.25
CA GLU A 188 2.79 1.03 24.50
C GLU A 188 1.62 1.78 25.17
N GLN A 189 1.56 3.10 24.98
CA GLN A 189 0.49 3.91 25.55
C GLN A 189 -0.88 3.69 24.87
N GLN A 190 -0.92 3.08 23.70
CA GLN A 190 -2.15 2.82 22.95
C GLN A 190 -3.05 4.05 22.78
N ASP A 191 -2.43 5.22 22.73
CA ASP A 191 -3.10 6.53 22.63
C ASP A 191 -2.66 7.25 21.34
N ARG A 192 -3.61 7.51 20.43
CA ARG A 192 -3.36 8.23 19.18
C ARG A 192 -2.83 9.66 19.41
N CYS A 193 -3.20 10.29 20.53
CA CYS A 193 -2.77 11.65 20.85
C CYS A 193 -1.27 11.73 21.20
N LYS A 194 -0.65 10.60 21.51
CA LYS A 194 0.79 10.51 21.82
C LYS A 194 1.65 10.31 20.58
N ALA A 195 1.09 9.80 19.50
CA ALA A 195 1.80 9.69 18.24
C ALA A 195 1.96 11.06 17.56
N GLY A 196 3.00 11.18 16.75
CA GLY A 196 3.26 12.37 15.94
C GLY A 196 2.12 12.69 14.96
N THR A 197 2.14 13.90 14.42
CA THR A 197 1.22 14.30 13.35
C THR A 197 1.37 13.39 12.15
N SER A 198 0.25 12.93 11.60
CA SER A 198 0.27 12.06 10.42
C SER A 198 0.94 12.76 9.23
N ALA A 199 1.89 12.07 8.62
CA ALA A 199 2.56 12.57 7.42
C ALA A 199 1.58 12.77 6.26
N PRO A 200 1.83 13.70 5.32
CA PRO A 200 0.95 13.96 4.18
C PRO A 200 0.68 12.70 3.33
N GLY A 201 -0.54 12.55 2.80
CA GLY A 201 -0.94 11.37 2.03
C GLY A 201 -0.29 11.30 0.64
N ASN A 202 0.01 12.44 0.04
CA ASN A 202 0.53 12.55 -1.33
C ASN A 202 1.89 11.89 -1.60
N ALA A 203 2.64 11.55 -0.56
CA ALA A 203 3.93 10.85 -0.68
C ALA A 203 3.84 9.36 -0.34
N LEU A 204 2.63 8.85 -0.03
CA LEU A 204 2.39 7.46 0.31
C LEU A 204 1.85 6.70 -0.90
N PHE A 205 2.44 5.53 -1.16
CA PHE A 205 2.07 4.65 -2.26
C PHE A 205 1.81 3.23 -1.75
N LEU A 206 0.66 2.66 -2.06
CA LEU A 206 0.48 1.21 -2.02
C LEU A 206 1.22 0.61 -3.22
N VAL A 207 2.24 -0.20 -2.98
CA VAL A 207 3.10 -0.72 -4.05
C VAL A 207 2.95 -2.21 -4.29
N ASN A 208 2.42 -2.95 -3.32
CA ASN A 208 2.17 -4.38 -3.48
C ASN A 208 1.00 -4.84 -2.61
N VAL A 209 0.25 -5.82 -3.13
CA VAL A 209 -0.77 -6.60 -2.42
C VAL A 209 -0.54 -8.06 -2.75
N GLU A 210 -0.32 -8.88 -1.74
CA GLU A 210 0.00 -10.30 -1.89
C GLU A 210 -1.22 -11.16 -1.62
N TYR A 211 -1.34 -12.25 -2.37
CA TYR A 211 -2.40 -13.25 -2.25
C TYR A 211 -1.80 -14.65 -2.27
N PRO A 212 -2.51 -15.66 -1.72
CA PRO A 212 -2.13 -17.05 -1.90
C PRO A 212 -2.15 -17.42 -3.40
N GLU A 213 -1.23 -18.27 -3.83
CA GLU A 213 -1.15 -18.70 -5.24
C GLU A 213 -2.40 -19.45 -5.71
N ASP A 214 -3.06 -20.13 -4.78
CA ASP A 214 -4.25 -20.93 -5.06
C ASP A 214 -5.52 -20.11 -5.28
N ILE A 215 -5.48 -18.77 -5.08
CA ILE A 215 -6.62 -17.87 -5.36
C ILE A 215 -6.96 -17.83 -6.87
N PHE A 216 -5.98 -18.06 -7.74
CA PHE A 216 -6.18 -18.05 -9.19
C PHE A 216 -6.73 -19.38 -9.67
N SER A 217 -7.65 -19.36 -10.66
CA SER A 217 -8.14 -20.56 -11.30
C SER A 217 -7.01 -21.31 -12.04
N GLU A 218 -7.16 -22.63 -12.22
CA GLU A 218 -6.16 -23.47 -12.91
C GLU A 218 -5.91 -23.02 -14.36
N GLU A 219 -6.92 -22.50 -15.04
CA GLU A 219 -6.79 -21.96 -16.41
C GLU A 219 -5.87 -20.74 -16.45
N THR A 220 -5.96 -19.88 -15.44
CA THR A 220 -5.10 -18.69 -15.32
C THR A 220 -3.63 -19.07 -15.02
N LYS A 221 -3.38 -20.14 -14.27
CA LYS A 221 -2.03 -20.66 -13.99
C LYS A 221 -1.34 -21.14 -15.26
N LYS A 222 -2.06 -21.85 -16.14
CA LYS A 222 -1.51 -22.34 -17.43
C LYS A 222 -1.11 -21.19 -18.36
N SER A 223 -1.91 -20.13 -18.46
CA SER A 223 -1.61 -18.94 -19.28
C SER A 223 -0.34 -18.22 -18.83
N VAL A 224 -0.06 -18.15 -17.54
CA VAL A 224 1.17 -17.49 -17.02
C VAL A 224 2.41 -18.31 -17.33
N LEU A 225 2.35 -19.65 -17.24
CA LEU A 225 3.48 -20.52 -17.59
C LEU A 225 3.84 -20.43 -19.08
N SER A 226 2.87 -20.34 -19.97
CA SER A 226 3.12 -20.21 -21.42
C SER A 226 3.74 -18.86 -21.82
N THR A 227 3.54 -17.81 -21.01
CA THR A 227 4.10 -16.47 -21.27
C THR A 227 5.53 -16.32 -20.70
N LEU A 228 5.93 -17.18 -19.77
CA LEU A 228 7.26 -17.14 -19.12
C LEU A 228 8.31 -18.06 -19.74
N LEU A 229 7.91 -18.98 -20.64
CA LEU A 229 8.83 -19.81 -21.40
C LEU A 229 8.99 -19.20 -22.80
N PRO A 230 10.15 -18.66 -23.18
CA PRO A 230 10.41 -18.36 -24.59
C PRO A 230 10.37 -19.69 -25.35
N GLU A 231 9.59 -19.72 -26.42
CA GLU A 231 9.65 -20.84 -27.38
C GLU A 231 11.10 -21.04 -27.78
N GLY A 232 11.63 -22.24 -27.48
CA GLY A 232 12.99 -22.63 -27.87
C GLY A 232 13.13 -22.53 -29.36
N GLY A 233 13.88 -21.55 -29.82
CA GLY A 233 14.36 -21.52 -31.19
C GLY A 233 15.31 -22.69 -31.41
N GLU A 234 14.88 -23.70 -32.12
CA GLU A 234 15.76 -24.63 -32.77
C GLU A 234 16.48 -23.88 -33.90
N CYS A 235 17.80 -23.94 -33.90
CA CYS A 235 18.68 -23.66 -35.04
C CYS A 235 19.27 -24.93 -35.53
#